data_31a0b5101fe544567f4afc05ab67c2e1
#
_entry.id   31a0b5101fe544567f4afc05ab67c2e1
#
_cell.length_a   1.000
_cell.length_b   1.000
_cell.length_c   1.000
_cell.angle_alpha   90.00
_cell.angle_beta   90.00
_cell.angle_gamma   90.00
#
_symmetry.space_group_name_H-M   'P 1'
#
loop_
_entity.id
_entity.type
_entity.pdbx_description
1 polymer ?
#
loop_
_entity_poly.entity_id
_entity_poly.type
_entity_poly.pdbx_seq_one_letter_code
_entity_poly.pdbx_strand_id
1 'polypeptide(L)'
;LALVRVPFLLLGLRASWRSGGGQIAISGLLGVLLCTIATMRSSTIHEYYQLPLLLFSSPLIGLGWQTWEQHRPRWQRRLLLSLALVVSLTVLSLDYWAVEHRQRQAWMPLALTIRRDLPIDARIVSVTSTDPTLLNLARRQGWLISSKQLTPERLERWKRAGASHLAGSFVWDKTYRPMPERRQQLLREMVNASPRAWVDSRSQTYLIP
;
A
#
# COMPACT_ATOMS: atom_id res chain seq x y z
N LEU A 1 13.73 9.11 -6.18
CA LEU A 1 13.33 10.45 -5.71
C LEU A 1 14.22 10.95 -4.56
N ALA A 2 14.63 10.11 -3.61
CA ALA A 2 15.49 10.48 -2.50
C ALA A 2 16.84 11.06 -2.98
N LEU A 3 17.48 10.45 -3.96
CA LEU A 3 18.80 10.84 -4.45
C LEU A 3 18.86 12.28 -4.99
N VAL A 4 17.80 12.76 -5.63
CA VAL A 4 17.75 14.14 -6.15
C VAL A 4 17.51 15.18 -5.04
N ARG A 5 16.80 14.78 -3.97
CA ARG A 5 16.43 15.67 -2.86
C ARG A 5 17.55 15.84 -1.82
N VAL A 6 18.39 14.82 -1.64
CA VAL A 6 19.45 14.82 -0.61
C VAL A 6 20.42 15.99 -0.77
N PRO A 7 20.97 16.33 -1.94
CA PRO A 7 21.86 17.49 -2.08
C PRO A 7 21.21 18.80 -1.63
N PHE A 8 19.94 19.03 -2.00
CA PHE A 8 19.21 20.25 -1.60
C PHE A 8 18.86 20.23 -0.11
N LEU A 9 18.56 19.07 0.47
CA LEU A 9 18.37 18.96 1.91
C LEU A 9 19.65 19.35 2.67
N LEU A 10 20.80 18.86 2.23
CA LEU A 10 22.10 19.18 2.88
C LEU A 10 22.44 20.68 2.73
N LEU A 11 22.22 21.26 1.57
CA LEU A 11 22.39 22.70 1.36
C LEU A 11 21.44 23.53 2.24
N GLY A 12 20.19 23.09 2.35
CA GLY A 12 19.19 23.73 3.19
C GLY A 12 19.52 23.65 4.68
N LEU A 13 19.96 22.47 5.14
CA LEU A 13 20.45 22.30 6.50
C LEU A 13 21.59 23.29 6.83
N ARG A 14 22.57 23.40 5.94
CA ARG A 14 23.68 24.34 6.10
C ARG A 14 23.21 25.79 6.10
N ALA A 15 22.32 26.17 5.18
CA ALA A 15 21.81 27.53 5.06
C ALA A 15 20.93 27.96 6.25
N SER A 16 20.17 27.02 6.82
CA SER A 16 19.20 27.28 7.87
C SER A 16 19.75 27.13 9.31
N TRP A 17 20.96 26.59 9.47
CA TRP A 17 21.54 26.29 10.79
C TRP A 17 21.52 27.43 11.79
N ARG A 18 21.66 28.68 11.32
CA ARG A 18 21.71 29.88 12.14
C ARG A 18 20.40 30.67 12.20
N SER A 19 19.37 30.23 11.51
CA SER A 19 18.06 30.89 11.53
C SER A 19 17.08 30.21 12.49
N GLY A 20 16.28 30.96 13.24
CA GLY A 20 15.31 30.38 14.18
C GLY A 20 14.33 29.41 13.51
N GLY A 21 13.78 29.79 12.34
CA GLY A 21 12.90 28.91 11.56
C GLY A 21 13.61 27.63 11.07
N GLY A 22 14.90 27.76 10.68
CA GLY A 22 15.70 26.62 10.29
C GLY A 22 15.98 25.66 11.44
N GLN A 23 16.24 26.18 12.63
CA GLN A 23 16.43 25.35 13.83
C GLN A 23 15.18 24.54 14.18
N ILE A 24 13.98 25.14 14.04
CA ILE A 24 12.70 24.42 14.22
C ILE A 24 12.60 23.29 13.20
N ALA A 25 12.88 23.56 11.92
CA ALA A 25 12.80 22.53 10.88
C ALA A 25 13.81 21.40 11.08
N ILE A 26 15.05 21.73 11.52
CA ILE A 26 16.09 20.75 11.84
C ILE A 26 15.70 19.91 13.04
N SER A 27 15.22 20.54 14.12
CA SER A 27 14.81 19.82 15.34
C SER A 27 13.62 18.91 15.06
N GLY A 28 12.63 19.39 14.29
CA GLY A 28 11.49 18.59 13.85
C GLY A 28 11.93 17.39 12.99
N LEU A 29 12.83 17.61 12.03
CA LEU A 29 13.36 16.54 11.19
C LEU A 29 14.10 15.47 12.04
N LEU A 30 14.94 15.88 12.98
CA LEU A 30 15.63 14.98 13.90
C LEU A 30 14.64 14.21 14.78
N GLY A 31 13.63 14.88 15.34
CA GLY A 31 12.59 14.22 16.12
C GLY A 31 11.83 13.15 15.32
N VAL A 32 11.44 13.46 14.09
CA VAL A 32 10.76 12.47 13.20
C VAL A 32 11.70 11.33 12.82
N LEU A 33 12.97 11.60 12.54
CA LEU A 33 13.97 10.55 12.26
C LEU A 33 14.13 9.61 13.45
N LEU A 34 14.25 10.14 14.67
CA LEU A 34 14.34 9.33 15.88
C LEU A 34 13.07 8.48 16.08
N CYS A 35 11.87 9.06 15.89
CA CYS A 35 10.63 8.31 15.94
C CYS A 35 10.59 7.20 14.85
N THR A 36 11.04 7.51 13.63
CA THR A 36 11.07 6.53 12.52
C THR A 36 12.04 5.39 12.84
N ILE A 37 13.20 5.66 13.44
CA ILE A 37 14.15 4.64 13.88
C ILE A 37 13.55 3.79 15.01
N ALA A 38 12.95 4.42 16.01
CA ALA A 38 12.31 3.72 17.13
C ALA A 38 11.15 2.82 16.67
N THR A 39 10.41 3.23 15.63
CA THR A 39 9.28 2.48 15.04
C THR A 39 9.65 1.80 13.72
N MET A 40 10.92 1.53 13.47
CA MET A 40 11.41 1.07 12.16
C MET A 40 10.66 -0.14 11.60
N ARG A 41 10.31 -1.11 12.48
CA ARG A 41 9.54 -2.30 12.09
C ARG A 41 8.15 -1.96 11.55
N SER A 42 7.48 -0.95 12.10
CA SER A 42 6.16 -0.49 11.64
C SER A 42 6.29 0.45 10.46
N SER A 43 7.28 1.31 10.43
CA SER A 43 7.53 2.30 9.38
C SER A 43 7.90 1.67 8.03
N THR A 44 8.51 0.47 8.04
CA THR A 44 8.79 -0.28 6.80
C THR A 44 7.56 -0.98 6.22
N ILE A 45 6.53 -1.20 7.04
CA ILE A 45 5.28 -1.85 6.61
C ILE A 45 4.27 -0.81 6.10
N HIS A 46 4.28 0.39 6.67
CA HIS A 46 3.31 1.44 6.40
C HIS A 46 4.01 2.73 5.98
N GLU A 47 4.05 3.01 4.70
CA GLU A 47 4.72 4.18 4.10
C GLU A 47 4.20 5.52 4.66
N TYR A 48 2.94 5.59 5.08
CA TYR A 48 2.36 6.81 5.65
C TYR A 48 3.00 7.26 6.97
N TYR A 49 3.70 6.39 7.69
CA TYR A 49 4.48 6.80 8.86
C TYR A 49 5.68 7.68 8.49
N GLN A 50 6.05 7.73 7.22
CA GLN A 50 7.11 8.60 6.72
C GLN A 50 6.61 10.00 6.30
N LEU A 51 5.28 10.22 6.23
CA LEU A 51 4.72 11.53 5.86
C LEU A 51 5.21 12.70 6.73
N PRO A 52 5.38 12.57 8.06
CA PRO A 52 5.93 13.64 8.87
C PRO A 52 7.33 14.09 8.47
N LEU A 53 8.15 13.21 7.85
CA LEU A 53 9.46 13.60 7.30
C LEU A 53 9.33 14.66 6.23
N LEU A 54 8.26 14.63 5.42
CA LEU A 54 8.02 15.61 4.37
C LEU A 54 7.75 17.00 4.94
N LEU A 55 7.05 17.09 6.07
CA LEU A 55 6.72 18.36 6.71
C LEU A 55 7.98 19.17 7.05
N PHE A 56 9.01 18.54 7.58
CA PHE A 56 10.24 19.19 8.02
C PHE A 56 11.33 19.19 6.95
N SER A 57 11.37 18.20 6.07
CA SER A 57 12.36 18.16 4.99
C SER A 57 12.03 19.09 3.83
N SER A 58 10.74 19.32 3.51
CA SER A 58 10.36 20.15 2.35
C SER A 58 10.83 21.61 2.47
N PRO A 59 10.65 22.32 3.59
CA PRO A 59 11.17 23.69 3.70
C PRO A 59 12.70 23.73 3.63
N LEU A 60 13.41 22.75 4.19
CA LEU A 60 14.86 22.65 4.09
C LEU A 60 15.32 22.43 2.64
N ILE A 61 14.64 21.53 1.90
CA ILE A 61 14.91 21.33 0.47
C ILE A 61 14.65 22.62 -0.32
N GLY A 62 13.58 23.34 -0.01
CA GLY A 62 13.26 24.63 -0.64
C GLY A 62 14.34 25.69 -0.41
N LEU A 63 14.84 25.82 0.82
CA LEU A 63 15.97 26.70 1.15
C LEU A 63 17.26 26.30 0.44
N GLY A 64 17.54 25.00 0.37
CA GLY A 64 18.69 24.48 -0.37
C GLY A 64 18.59 24.75 -1.87
N TRP A 65 17.39 24.60 -2.43
CA TRP A 65 17.12 24.99 -3.81
C TRP A 65 17.36 26.51 -4.03
N GLN A 66 16.78 27.37 -3.17
CA GLN A 66 16.96 28.80 -3.25
C GLN A 66 18.45 29.21 -3.19
N THR A 67 19.21 28.62 -2.28
CA THR A 67 20.66 28.86 -2.16
C THR A 67 21.41 28.45 -3.43
N TRP A 68 21.04 27.31 -4.03
CA TRP A 68 21.66 26.80 -5.24
C TRP A 68 21.29 27.66 -6.47
N GLU A 69 20.03 28.08 -6.61
CA GLU A 69 19.54 28.81 -7.77
C GLU A 69 20.09 30.23 -7.89
N GLN A 70 20.48 30.88 -6.78
CA GLN A 70 21.03 32.23 -6.77
C GLN A 70 22.28 32.39 -7.66
N HIS A 71 23.05 31.30 -7.83
CA HIS A 71 24.31 31.30 -8.56
C HIS A 71 24.21 30.57 -9.91
N ARG A 72 23.01 30.27 -10.42
CA ARG A 72 22.82 29.48 -11.62
C ARG A 72 21.99 30.18 -12.69
N PRO A 73 22.34 30.02 -13.98
CA PRO A 73 21.57 30.57 -15.08
C PRO A 73 20.18 29.94 -15.17
N ARG A 74 19.20 30.70 -15.70
CA ARG A 74 17.78 30.27 -15.78
C ARG A 74 17.56 28.94 -16.49
N TRP A 75 18.38 28.65 -17.53
CA TRP A 75 18.24 27.41 -18.30
C TRP A 75 18.59 26.16 -17.45
N GLN A 76 19.66 26.22 -16.61
CA GLN A 76 20.04 25.11 -15.72
C GLN A 76 18.95 24.83 -14.67
N ARG A 77 18.32 25.87 -14.12
CA ARG A 77 17.21 25.75 -13.18
C ARG A 77 16.02 25.05 -13.83
N ARG A 78 15.62 25.48 -15.03
CA ARG A 78 14.53 24.87 -15.79
C ARG A 78 14.83 23.42 -16.14
N LEU A 79 16.05 23.13 -16.60
CA LEU A 79 16.48 21.77 -16.93
C LEU A 79 16.38 20.85 -15.72
N LEU A 80 16.92 21.27 -14.57
CA LEU A 80 16.89 20.44 -13.35
C LEU A 80 15.47 20.22 -12.84
N LEU A 81 14.62 21.23 -12.85
CA LEU A 81 13.21 21.09 -12.49
C LEU A 81 12.46 20.14 -13.42
N SER A 82 12.66 20.26 -14.73
CA SER A 82 12.05 19.36 -15.71
C SER A 82 12.53 17.93 -15.51
N LEU A 83 13.82 17.72 -15.30
CA LEU A 83 14.38 16.40 -15.01
C LEU A 83 13.82 15.81 -13.72
N ALA A 84 13.77 16.60 -12.65
CA ALA A 84 13.20 16.16 -11.37
C ALA A 84 11.72 15.80 -11.52
N LEU A 85 10.95 16.56 -12.30
CA LEU A 85 9.55 16.28 -12.60
C LEU A 85 9.41 14.97 -13.39
N VAL A 86 10.17 14.80 -14.47
CA VAL A 86 10.14 13.59 -15.30
C VAL A 86 10.49 12.36 -14.47
N VAL A 87 11.58 12.41 -13.69
CA VAL A 87 11.98 11.31 -12.80
C VAL A 87 10.89 11.02 -11.78
N SER A 88 10.28 12.04 -11.18
CA SER A 88 9.21 11.89 -10.20
C SER A 88 7.97 11.23 -10.79
N LEU A 89 7.54 11.66 -11.98
CA LEU A 89 6.40 11.08 -12.69
C LEU A 89 6.69 9.64 -13.14
N THR A 90 7.91 9.36 -13.61
CA THR A 90 8.31 8.01 -14.00
C THR A 90 8.28 7.06 -12.81
N VAL A 91 8.88 7.45 -11.69
CA VAL A 91 8.86 6.62 -10.45
C VAL A 91 7.42 6.43 -9.96
N LEU A 92 6.61 7.49 -9.93
CA LEU A 92 5.20 7.40 -9.55
C LEU A 92 4.42 6.44 -10.46
N SER A 93 4.66 6.51 -11.79
CA SER A 93 4.00 5.64 -12.76
C SER A 93 4.41 4.18 -12.62
N LEU A 94 5.70 3.91 -12.39
CA LEU A 94 6.22 2.55 -12.29
C LEU A 94 5.90 1.90 -10.94
N ASP A 95 6.01 2.65 -9.86
CA ASP A 95 5.91 2.12 -8.50
C ASP A 95 4.45 2.11 -8.01
N TYR A 96 3.74 3.22 -8.15
CA TYR A 96 2.39 3.36 -7.64
C TYR A 96 1.32 2.87 -8.63
N TRP A 97 1.30 3.40 -9.85
CA TRP A 97 0.21 3.11 -10.79
C TRP A 97 0.27 1.70 -11.36
N ALA A 98 1.46 1.18 -11.66
CA ALA A 98 1.58 -0.17 -12.18
C ALA A 98 1.21 -1.23 -11.12
N VAL A 99 1.53 -0.96 -9.85
CA VAL A 99 1.17 -1.81 -8.72
C VAL A 99 -0.33 -1.75 -8.46
N GLU A 100 -0.90 -0.55 -8.35
CA GLU A 100 -2.33 -0.35 -8.12
C GLU A 100 -3.18 -0.94 -9.27
N HIS A 101 -2.74 -0.78 -10.51
CA HIS A 101 -3.42 -1.35 -11.66
C HIS A 101 -3.44 -2.88 -11.63
N ARG A 102 -2.33 -3.53 -11.27
CA ARG A 102 -2.26 -4.99 -11.13
C ARG A 102 -3.18 -5.50 -10.01
N GLN A 103 -3.22 -4.81 -8.88
CA GLN A 103 -4.11 -5.18 -7.78
C GLN A 103 -5.58 -5.08 -8.17
N ARG A 104 -5.97 -3.99 -8.84
CA ARG A 104 -7.33 -3.83 -9.35
C ARG A 104 -7.70 -4.93 -10.33
N GLN A 105 -6.79 -5.28 -11.26
CA GLN A 105 -7.05 -6.36 -12.20
C GLN A 105 -7.22 -7.71 -11.51
N ALA A 106 -6.43 -8.00 -10.46
CA ALA A 106 -6.54 -9.25 -9.72
C ALA A 106 -7.86 -9.37 -8.95
N TRP A 107 -8.32 -8.31 -8.28
CA TRP A 107 -9.49 -8.35 -7.40
C TRP A 107 -10.80 -7.89 -8.05
N MET A 108 -10.73 -7.10 -9.12
CA MET A 108 -11.91 -6.49 -9.72
C MET A 108 -12.96 -7.51 -10.22
N PRO A 109 -12.60 -8.62 -10.91
CA PRO A 109 -13.60 -9.61 -11.35
C PRO A 109 -14.36 -10.19 -10.16
N LEU A 110 -13.67 -10.61 -9.11
CA LEU A 110 -14.28 -11.14 -7.90
C LEU A 110 -15.14 -10.09 -7.17
N ALA A 111 -14.65 -8.86 -7.06
CA ALA A 111 -15.38 -7.78 -6.42
C ALA A 111 -16.68 -7.42 -7.16
N LEU A 112 -16.66 -7.44 -8.49
CA LEU A 112 -17.85 -7.21 -9.32
C LEU A 112 -18.86 -8.35 -9.19
N THR A 113 -18.40 -9.60 -9.17
CA THR A 113 -19.24 -10.78 -8.90
C THR A 113 -19.91 -10.67 -7.53
N ILE A 114 -19.16 -10.35 -6.50
CA ILE A 114 -19.70 -10.14 -5.14
C ILE A 114 -20.75 -9.02 -5.14
N ARG A 115 -20.50 -7.90 -5.83
CA ARG A 115 -21.48 -6.79 -5.91
C ARG A 115 -22.76 -7.18 -6.60
N ARG A 116 -22.66 -7.92 -7.70
CA ARG A 116 -23.79 -8.29 -8.54
C ARG A 116 -24.64 -9.39 -7.89
N ASP A 117 -23.99 -10.41 -7.36
CA ASP A 117 -24.64 -11.68 -7.03
C ASP A 117 -24.98 -11.81 -5.53
N LEU A 118 -24.40 -10.98 -4.67
CA LEU A 118 -24.66 -11.05 -3.23
C LEU A 118 -25.46 -9.84 -2.71
N PRO A 119 -26.31 -10.03 -1.69
CA PRO A 119 -27.02 -8.94 -1.00
C PRO A 119 -26.03 -7.91 -0.42
N ILE A 120 -26.49 -6.66 -0.23
CA ILE A 120 -25.66 -5.57 0.25
C ILE A 120 -25.17 -5.77 1.69
N ASP A 121 -25.94 -6.48 2.48
CA ASP A 121 -25.65 -6.85 3.88
C ASP A 121 -24.86 -8.15 4.02
N ALA A 122 -24.53 -8.82 2.90
CA ALA A 122 -23.70 -10.01 2.91
C ALA A 122 -22.34 -9.75 3.59
N ARG A 123 -21.99 -10.56 4.56
CA ARG A 123 -20.72 -10.49 5.28
C ARG A 123 -19.73 -11.53 4.74
N ILE A 124 -18.54 -11.08 4.38
CA ILE A 124 -17.57 -11.90 3.68
C ILE A 124 -16.33 -12.13 4.53
N VAL A 125 -15.87 -13.37 4.61
CA VAL A 125 -14.54 -13.70 5.13
C VAL A 125 -13.56 -13.57 3.94
N SER A 126 -12.74 -12.54 3.95
CA SER A 126 -11.74 -12.27 2.90
C SER A 126 -10.40 -12.86 3.29
N VAL A 127 -9.90 -13.81 2.49
CA VAL A 127 -8.59 -14.46 2.68
C VAL A 127 -7.50 -13.62 1.99
N THR A 128 -7.33 -12.41 2.48
CA THR A 128 -6.38 -11.40 1.97
C THR A 128 -5.43 -10.90 3.05
N SER A 129 -5.32 -11.63 4.16
CA SER A 129 -4.55 -11.24 5.36
C SER A 129 -5.04 -9.91 5.93
N THR A 130 -4.24 -8.85 5.89
CA THR A 130 -4.59 -7.51 6.39
C THR A 130 -5.02 -6.54 5.29
N ASP A 131 -5.16 -7.03 4.05
CA ASP A 131 -5.48 -6.18 2.90
C ASP A 131 -7.00 -6.05 2.72
N PRO A 132 -7.59 -4.86 2.92
CA PRO A 132 -9.02 -4.64 2.78
C PRO A 132 -9.48 -4.40 1.35
N THR A 133 -8.58 -4.43 0.35
CA THR A 133 -8.85 -4.02 -1.04
C THR A 133 -10.06 -4.77 -1.61
N LEU A 134 -10.14 -6.09 -1.43
CA LEU A 134 -11.28 -6.87 -1.93
C LEU A 134 -12.60 -6.41 -1.33
N LEU A 135 -12.68 -6.26 0.01
CA LEU A 135 -13.91 -5.84 0.68
C LEU A 135 -14.32 -4.41 0.28
N ASN A 136 -13.35 -3.50 0.16
CA ASN A 136 -13.58 -2.13 -0.29
C ASN A 136 -14.08 -2.09 -1.74
N LEU A 137 -13.45 -2.81 -2.65
CA LEU A 137 -13.89 -2.92 -4.04
C LEU A 137 -15.26 -3.59 -4.14
N ALA A 138 -15.53 -4.61 -3.34
CA ALA A 138 -16.82 -5.29 -3.29
C ALA A 138 -17.91 -4.48 -2.59
N ARG A 139 -17.57 -3.40 -1.87
CA ARG A 139 -18.47 -2.63 -1.00
C ARG A 139 -19.25 -3.54 -0.05
N ARG A 140 -18.53 -4.43 0.63
CA ARG A 140 -19.09 -5.37 1.61
C ARG A 140 -18.32 -5.27 2.91
N GLN A 141 -19.01 -5.61 3.99
CA GLN A 141 -18.40 -5.77 5.30
C GLN A 141 -17.96 -7.21 5.51
N GLY A 142 -17.02 -7.42 6.44
CA GLY A 142 -16.57 -8.77 6.75
C GLY A 142 -15.28 -8.81 7.55
N TRP A 143 -14.61 -9.93 7.47
CA TRP A 143 -13.38 -10.21 8.21
C TRP A 143 -12.21 -10.39 7.26
N LEU A 144 -11.07 -9.84 7.65
CA LEU A 144 -9.79 -10.05 6.97
C LEU A 144 -9.02 -11.15 7.71
N ILE A 145 -8.66 -12.18 6.99
CA ILE A 145 -7.94 -13.32 7.55
C ILE A 145 -6.76 -13.73 6.66
N SER A 146 -5.73 -14.31 7.26
CA SER A 146 -4.69 -14.98 6.48
C SER A 146 -5.08 -16.44 6.21
N SER A 147 -4.52 -17.04 5.17
CA SER A 147 -4.72 -18.46 4.85
C SER A 147 -4.33 -19.38 6.01
N LYS A 148 -3.42 -18.95 6.89
CA LYS A 148 -3.03 -19.69 8.10
C LYS A 148 -4.15 -19.82 9.12
N GLN A 149 -5.13 -18.93 9.07
CA GLN A 149 -6.26 -18.87 10.00
C GLN A 149 -7.45 -19.72 9.52
N LEU A 150 -7.39 -20.27 8.32
CA LEU A 150 -8.41 -21.18 7.79
C LEU A 150 -8.33 -22.54 8.50
N THR A 151 -9.16 -22.69 9.53
CA THR A 151 -9.40 -23.96 10.22
C THR A 151 -10.91 -24.20 10.29
N PRO A 152 -11.37 -25.49 10.36
CA PRO A 152 -12.80 -25.79 10.44
C PRO A 152 -13.50 -25.07 11.61
N GLU A 153 -12.87 -25.01 12.79
CA GLU A 153 -13.42 -24.37 13.99
C GLU A 153 -13.60 -22.85 13.79
N ARG A 154 -12.66 -22.22 13.09
CA ARG A 154 -12.75 -20.78 12.79
C ARG A 154 -13.79 -20.49 11.72
N LEU A 155 -13.89 -21.33 10.69
CA LEU A 155 -14.94 -21.20 9.68
C LEU A 155 -16.32 -21.27 10.34
N GLU A 156 -16.56 -22.22 11.22
CA GLU A 156 -17.82 -22.33 11.96
C GLU A 156 -18.05 -21.14 12.90
N ARG A 157 -16.99 -20.55 13.46
CA ARG A 157 -17.12 -19.31 14.24
C ARG A 157 -17.59 -18.14 13.39
N TRP A 158 -17.01 -17.94 12.20
CA TRP A 158 -17.43 -16.85 11.31
C TRP A 158 -18.84 -17.07 10.76
N LYS A 159 -19.22 -18.29 10.42
CA LYS A 159 -20.59 -18.63 10.04
C LYS A 159 -21.57 -18.24 11.17
N ARG A 160 -21.28 -18.61 12.40
CA ARG A 160 -22.10 -18.20 13.57
C ARG A 160 -22.13 -16.68 13.79
N ALA A 161 -21.06 -15.98 13.41
CA ALA A 161 -20.99 -14.52 13.43
C ALA A 161 -21.71 -13.85 12.24
N GLY A 162 -22.35 -14.63 11.36
CA GLY A 162 -23.12 -14.16 10.23
C GLY A 162 -22.32 -14.02 8.93
N ALA A 163 -21.15 -14.67 8.81
CA ALA A 163 -20.46 -14.75 7.54
C ALA A 163 -21.26 -15.62 6.57
N SER A 164 -21.51 -15.09 5.39
CA SER A 164 -22.26 -15.80 4.35
C SER A 164 -21.34 -16.42 3.28
N HIS A 165 -20.16 -15.85 3.08
CA HIS A 165 -19.25 -16.29 2.03
C HIS A 165 -17.78 -16.18 2.44
N LEU A 166 -16.95 -17.04 1.84
CA LEU A 166 -15.50 -17.00 1.88
C LEU A 166 -14.96 -16.58 0.51
N ALA A 167 -14.10 -15.59 0.44
CA ALA A 167 -13.56 -15.06 -0.81
C ALA A 167 -12.04 -14.84 -0.72
N GLY A 168 -11.35 -15.05 -1.84
CA GLY A 168 -9.90 -14.85 -1.88
C GLY A 168 -9.26 -15.25 -3.19
N SER A 169 -7.95 -15.48 -3.15
CA SER A 169 -7.15 -15.94 -4.29
C SER A 169 -6.46 -17.25 -3.96
N PHE A 170 -6.26 -18.10 -4.97
CA PHE A 170 -5.42 -19.30 -4.87
C PHE A 170 -3.93 -18.96 -4.90
N VAL A 171 -3.58 -17.80 -5.47
CA VAL A 171 -2.17 -17.43 -5.70
C VAL A 171 -1.63 -16.55 -4.58
N TRP A 172 -2.47 -15.67 -4.00
CA TRP A 172 -2.04 -14.62 -3.09
C TRP A 172 -2.59 -14.80 -1.68
N ASP A 173 -1.71 -14.93 -0.69
CA ASP A 173 -2.07 -14.89 0.76
C ASP A 173 -2.11 -13.45 1.29
N LYS A 174 -1.29 -12.58 0.71
CA LYS A 174 -1.23 -11.12 0.86
C LYS A 174 -0.98 -10.50 -0.50
N THR A 175 -1.19 -9.22 -0.61
CA THR A 175 -1.04 -8.44 -1.85
C THR A 175 0.26 -8.69 -2.62
N TYR A 176 1.31 -9.20 -2.02
CA TYR A 176 2.60 -9.50 -2.66
C TYR A 176 3.24 -10.79 -2.15
N ARG A 177 2.50 -11.60 -1.43
CA ARG A 177 3.01 -12.83 -0.88
C ARG A 177 2.32 -14.01 -1.54
N PRO A 178 3.05 -14.88 -2.24
CA PRO A 178 2.46 -16.08 -2.84
C PRO A 178 1.89 -16.99 -1.73
N MET A 179 0.78 -17.64 -2.06
CA MET A 179 0.14 -18.60 -1.16
C MET A 179 0.97 -19.89 -1.12
N PRO A 180 1.25 -20.45 0.07
CA PRO A 180 1.91 -21.75 0.18
C PRO A 180 1.11 -22.85 -0.52
N GLU A 181 1.75 -23.74 -1.26
CA GLU A 181 1.11 -24.80 -2.07
C GLU A 181 0.11 -25.65 -1.29
N ARG A 182 0.48 -26.08 -0.09
CA ARG A 182 -0.42 -26.84 0.79
C ARG A 182 -1.74 -26.09 1.09
N ARG A 183 -1.70 -24.77 1.15
CA ARG A 183 -2.89 -23.92 1.36
C ARG A 183 -3.68 -23.73 0.09
N GLN A 184 -3.01 -23.61 -1.04
CA GLN A 184 -3.68 -23.61 -2.34
C GLN A 184 -4.50 -24.88 -2.54
N GLN A 185 -3.89 -26.04 -2.24
CA GLN A 185 -4.57 -27.33 -2.34
C GLN A 185 -5.81 -27.40 -1.45
N LEU A 186 -5.70 -27.03 -0.16
CA LEU A 186 -6.83 -26.98 0.76
C LEU A 186 -7.97 -26.11 0.22
N LEU A 187 -7.66 -24.92 -0.30
CA LEU A 187 -8.66 -24.03 -0.88
C LEU A 187 -9.32 -24.61 -2.12
N ARG A 188 -8.56 -25.28 -2.98
CA ARG A 188 -9.12 -25.99 -4.16
C ARG A 188 -10.04 -27.13 -3.73
N GLU A 189 -9.68 -27.91 -2.73
CA GLU A 189 -10.53 -28.95 -2.16
C GLU A 189 -11.84 -28.36 -1.61
N MET A 190 -11.78 -27.23 -0.86
CA MET A 190 -12.98 -26.53 -0.36
C MET A 190 -13.87 -26.04 -1.50
N VAL A 191 -13.28 -25.46 -2.55
CA VAL A 191 -14.02 -25.01 -3.74
C VAL A 191 -14.69 -26.19 -4.44
N ASN A 192 -13.98 -27.27 -4.66
CA ASN A 192 -14.51 -28.48 -5.32
C ASN A 192 -15.62 -29.16 -4.51
N ALA A 193 -15.56 -29.06 -3.18
CA ALA A 193 -16.61 -29.58 -2.28
C ALA A 193 -17.84 -28.68 -2.24
N SER A 194 -17.80 -27.47 -2.79
CA SER A 194 -18.91 -26.52 -2.78
C SER A 194 -19.55 -26.39 -4.18
N PRO A 195 -20.75 -26.95 -4.42
CA PRO A 195 -21.39 -26.92 -5.75
C PRO A 195 -21.75 -25.52 -6.25
N ARG A 196 -21.79 -24.55 -5.37
CA ARG A 196 -22.11 -23.13 -5.69
C ARG A 196 -20.89 -22.21 -5.64
N ALA A 197 -19.68 -22.79 -5.59
CA ALA A 197 -18.49 -21.99 -5.62
C ALA A 197 -18.32 -21.33 -7.00
N TRP A 198 -17.97 -20.06 -6.99
CA TRP A 198 -17.55 -19.33 -8.18
C TRP A 198 -16.04 -19.26 -8.24
N VAL A 199 -15.46 -19.49 -9.41
CA VAL A 199 -14.02 -19.44 -9.66
C VAL A 199 -13.76 -18.69 -10.96
N ASP A 200 -12.84 -17.74 -10.89
CA ASP A 200 -12.25 -17.13 -12.09
C ASP A 200 -10.85 -17.68 -12.32
N SER A 201 -10.69 -18.44 -13.40
CA SER A 201 -9.41 -19.04 -13.78
C SER A 201 -8.37 -18.01 -14.22
N ARG A 202 -8.77 -16.84 -14.71
CA ARG A 202 -7.84 -15.78 -15.14
C ARG A 202 -7.20 -15.07 -13.95
N SER A 203 -8.01 -14.57 -13.03
CA SER A 203 -7.53 -13.93 -11.81
C SER A 203 -7.14 -14.91 -10.70
N GLN A 204 -7.40 -16.21 -10.90
CA GLN A 204 -7.17 -17.25 -9.90
C GLN A 204 -7.84 -16.90 -8.55
N THR A 205 -9.07 -16.41 -8.61
CA THR A 205 -9.87 -16.02 -7.44
C THR A 205 -11.09 -16.91 -7.27
N TYR A 206 -11.61 -16.95 -6.03
CA TYR A 206 -12.74 -17.80 -5.68
C TYR A 206 -13.72 -17.09 -4.74
N LEU A 207 -15.00 -17.54 -4.79
CA LEU A 207 -16.07 -17.20 -3.86
C LEU A 207 -16.80 -18.49 -3.49
N ILE A 208 -16.86 -18.81 -2.19
CA ILE A 208 -17.52 -20.01 -1.63
C ILE A 208 -18.65 -19.54 -0.74
N PRO A 209 -19.89 -20.03 -0.89
CA PRO A 209 -21.02 -19.75 0.00
C PRO A 209 -20.89 -20.41 1.36
#